data_4ddba87d42a4fa19873db6f16706ef7e
#
_entry.id   4ddba87d42a4fa19873db6f16706ef7e
#
_cell.length_a   1.000
_cell.length_b   1.000
_cell.length_c   1.000
_cell.angle_alpha   90.00
_cell.angle_beta   90.00
_cell.angle_gamma   90.00
#
_symmetry.space_group_name_H-M   'P 1'
#
loop_
_entity.id
_entity.type
_entity.pdbx_description
1 polymer ?
#
loop_
_entity_poly.entity_id
_entity_poly.type
_entity_poly.pdbx_seq_one_letter_code
_entity_poly.pdbx_strand_id
1 'polypeptide(L)'
;MKRNHQNRNVIQQLSTHFRYALLVLVLAAPSAYTAPSPAPDRFAQADSNHDGKLSRDEASDYLVIEIFTSRDANHDGRMTVVEWTGGDPGRMADFKKRDANHDGIVTEKEAIAYGRAHGVANQIMLEADKNHDGYLSRSEVKAYYASREGPPR
;
A
#
# COMPACT_ATOMS: atom_id res chain seq x y z
N MET A 1 -50.53 65.05 1.81
CA MET A 1 -49.53 64.54 2.77
C MET A 1 -49.95 63.17 3.30
N LYS A 2 -49.70 62.12 2.50
CA LYS A 2 -50.00 60.73 2.88
C LYS A 2 -48.87 59.83 2.35
N ARG A 3 -47.73 59.82 3.01
CA ARG A 3 -46.63 58.88 2.79
C ARG A 3 -45.95 58.71 4.10
N ASN A 4 -46.31 57.73 4.90
CA ASN A 4 -45.42 57.20 5.93
C ASN A 4 -45.97 56.01 6.73
N HIS A 5 -47.05 55.36 6.29
CA HIS A 5 -47.57 54.22 7.07
C HIS A 5 -47.28 52.84 6.44
N GLN A 6 -46.87 52.79 5.21
CA GLN A 6 -46.57 51.48 4.56
C GLN A 6 -45.17 50.94 4.82
N ASN A 7 -44.17 51.78 5.17
CA ASN A 7 -42.79 51.31 5.36
C ASN A 7 -42.53 50.75 6.77
N ARG A 8 -43.44 50.92 7.72
CA ARG A 8 -43.26 50.37 9.07
C ARG A 8 -43.63 48.88 9.17
N ASN A 9 -44.55 48.41 8.34
CA ASN A 9 -45.00 47.01 8.39
C ASN A 9 -44.06 46.04 7.64
N VAL A 10 -43.30 46.53 6.69
CA VAL A 10 -42.33 45.67 5.94
C VAL A 10 -41.10 45.40 6.75
N ILE A 11 -40.66 46.33 7.60
CA ILE A 11 -39.46 46.13 8.44
C ILE A 11 -39.79 45.24 9.66
N GLN A 12 -41.04 45.22 10.15
CA GLN A 12 -41.41 44.31 11.25
C GLN A 12 -41.66 42.88 10.75
N GLN A 13 -42.08 42.66 9.54
CA GLN A 13 -42.26 41.29 9.02
C GLN A 13 -40.92 40.58 8.70
N LEU A 14 -39.89 41.32 8.36
CA LEU A 14 -38.54 40.76 8.06
C LEU A 14 -37.80 40.34 9.35
N SER A 15 -38.19 40.87 10.52
CA SER A 15 -37.53 40.52 11.77
C SER A 15 -38.05 39.25 12.41
N THR A 16 -39.27 38.79 12.00
CA THR A 16 -39.86 37.57 12.61
C THR A 16 -39.44 36.27 11.91
N HIS A 17 -39.06 36.34 10.63
CA HIS A 17 -38.58 35.19 9.91
C HIS A 17 -37.08 34.92 10.10
N PHE A 18 -36.35 35.86 10.69
CA PHE A 18 -34.90 35.68 10.93
C PHE A 18 -34.61 35.04 12.31
N ARG A 19 -35.61 34.77 13.12
CA ARG A 19 -35.45 34.19 14.46
C ARG A 19 -35.60 32.66 14.54
N TYR A 20 -35.99 32.00 13.42
CA TYR A 20 -36.13 30.55 13.38
C TYR A 20 -35.10 29.84 12.50
N ALA A 21 -34.13 30.57 11.95
CA ALA A 21 -33.09 30.00 11.06
C ALA A 21 -31.78 29.71 11.77
N LEU A 22 -31.75 29.67 13.09
CA LEU A 22 -30.48 29.42 13.80
C LEU A 22 -30.70 28.44 14.94
N LEU A 23 -31.04 27.19 14.64
CA LEU A 23 -30.73 26.03 15.46
C LEU A 23 -30.94 24.72 14.70
N VAL A 24 -30.30 24.60 13.51
CA VAL A 24 -29.87 23.28 13.07
C VAL A 24 -28.44 23.15 13.60
N LEU A 25 -28.35 22.73 14.84
CA LEU A 25 -27.12 22.19 15.39
C LEU A 25 -26.87 20.88 14.62
N VAL A 26 -26.18 20.97 13.51
CA VAL A 26 -25.58 19.80 12.88
C VAL A 26 -24.57 19.29 13.88
N LEU A 27 -25.01 18.35 14.70
CA LEU A 27 -24.11 17.41 15.38
C LEU A 27 -23.38 16.65 14.24
N ALA A 28 -22.38 17.28 13.64
CA ALA A 28 -21.36 16.57 12.92
C ALA A 28 -20.73 15.65 13.95
N ALA A 29 -21.17 14.39 13.95
CA ALA A 29 -20.40 13.35 14.63
C ALA A 29 -18.96 13.52 14.16
N PRO A 30 -17.98 13.58 15.06
CA PRO A 30 -16.60 13.57 14.61
C PRO A 30 -16.45 12.32 13.75
N SER A 31 -16.28 12.51 12.46
CA SER A 31 -15.79 11.42 11.61
C SER A 31 -14.52 10.96 12.28
N ALA A 32 -14.57 9.78 12.90
CA ALA A 32 -13.38 9.19 13.46
C ALA A 32 -12.39 9.12 12.31
N TYR A 33 -11.45 10.05 12.31
CA TYR A 33 -10.30 9.98 11.41
C TYR A 33 -9.52 8.75 11.86
N THR A 34 -9.83 7.61 11.27
CA THR A 34 -8.99 6.43 11.37
C THR A 34 -7.70 6.79 10.66
N ALA A 35 -6.67 7.03 11.45
CA ALA A 35 -5.32 7.15 10.91
C ALA A 35 -5.09 5.95 9.98
N PRO A 36 -4.49 6.15 8.78
CA PRO A 36 -4.16 5.03 7.91
C PRO A 36 -3.37 4.01 8.72
N SER A 37 -3.78 2.75 8.63
CA SER A 37 -3.04 1.66 9.27
C SER A 37 -1.59 1.73 8.80
N PRO A 38 -0.60 1.60 9.68
CA PRO A 38 0.80 1.58 9.25
C PRO A 38 0.96 0.49 8.19
N ALA A 39 1.75 0.78 7.16
CA ALA A 39 2.05 -0.20 6.12
C ALA A 39 2.55 -1.50 6.77
N PRO A 40 2.12 -2.67 6.29
CA PRO A 40 2.52 -3.94 6.88
C PRO A 40 4.04 -4.08 6.88
N ASP A 41 4.59 -4.52 8.01
CA ASP A 41 6.01 -4.79 8.13
C ASP A 41 6.36 -6.07 7.35
N ARG A 42 6.81 -5.89 6.12
CA ARG A 42 7.11 -7.00 5.21
C ARG A 42 8.29 -7.85 5.65
N PHE A 43 9.22 -7.24 6.38
CA PHE A 43 10.30 -8.02 6.99
C PHE A 43 9.73 -9.00 8.03
N ALA A 44 8.84 -8.53 8.92
CA ALA A 44 8.18 -9.39 9.89
C ALA A 44 7.24 -10.42 9.24
N GLN A 45 6.67 -10.10 8.08
CA GLN A 45 5.83 -11.03 7.32
C GLN A 45 6.67 -12.15 6.69
N ALA A 46 7.88 -11.85 6.24
CA ALA A 46 8.80 -12.83 5.65
C ALA A 46 9.56 -13.64 6.70
N ASP A 47 9.83 -13.07 7.88
CA ASP A 47 10.48 -13.72 9.04
C ASP A 47 9.51 -14.73 9.67
N SER A 48 9.40 -15.89 9.06
CA SER A 48 8.40 -16.92 9.40
C SER A 48 8.69 -17.63 10.72
N ASN A 49 9.97 -17.69 11.13
CA ASN A 49 10.42 -18.31 12.39
C ASN A 49 10.53 -17.29 13.53
N HIS A 50 10.36 -15.97 13.24
CA HIS A 50 10.40 -14.86 14.18
C HIS A 50 11.73 -14.74 14.96
N ASP A 51 12.86 -15.06 14.31
CA ASP A 51 14.19 -14.93 14.91
C ASP A 51 14.83 -13.54 14.72
N GLY A 52 14.12 -12.64 14.01
CA GLY A 52 14.56 -11.26 13.74
C GLY A 52 15.54 -11.14 12.60
N LYS A 53 15.75 -12.18 11.83
CA LYS A 53 16.62 -12.25 10.66
C LYS A 53 15.87 -12.93 9.50
N LEU A 54 16.38 -12.79 8.29
CA LEU A 54 15.90 -13.54 7.13
C LEU A 54 16.95 -14.54 6.68
N SER A 55 16.63 -15.82 6.76
CA SER A 55 17.35 -16.86 6.03
C SER A 55 17.25 -16.64 4.53
N ARG A 56 17.95 -17.43 3.72
CA ARG A 56 17.89 -17.34 2.25
C ARG A 56 16.46 -17.49 1.71
N ASP A 57 15.70 -18.44 2.25
CA ASP A 57 14.32 -18.66 1.80
C ASP A 57 13.41 -17.51 2.23
N GLU A 58 13.55 -17.03 3.45
CA GLU A 58 12.80 -15.87 3.95
C GLU A 58 13.19 -14.57 3.22
N ALA A 59 14.46 -14.41 2.84
CA ALA A 59 14.90 -13.30 2.00
C ALA A 59 14.30 -13.38 0.58
N SER A 60 14.12 -14.60 0.04
CA SER A 60 13.38 -14.79 -1.20
C SER A 60 11.92 -14.38 -1.07
N ASP A 61 11.27 -14.80 0.01
CA ASP A 61 9.87 -14.43 0.29
C ASP A 61 9.73 -12.91 0.43
N TYR A 62 10.63 -12.29 1.20
CA TYR A 62 10.67 -10.83 1.36
C TYR A 62 10.70 -10.10 0.01
N LEU A 63 11.62 -10.49 -0.89
CA LEU A 63 11.74 -9.88 -2.21
C LEU A 63 10.49 -10.10 -3.08
N VAL A 64 9.93 -11.30 -3.01
CA VAL A 64 8.71 -11.65 -3.77
C VAL A 64 7.53 -10.84 -3.28
N ILE A 65 7.34 -10.75 -1.96
CA ILE A 65 6.26 -9.97 -1.34
C ILE A 65 6.39 -8.49 -1.72
N GLU A 66 7.61 -7.93 -1.71
CA GLU A 66 7.87 -6.55 -2.14
C GLU A 66 7.45 -6.31 -3.60
N ILE A 67 7.87 -7.19 -4.52
CA ILE A 67 7.53 -7.09 -5.93
C ILE A 67 6.02 -7.29 -6.14
N PHE A 68 5.45 -8.30 -5.49
CA PHE A 68 4.04 -8.64 -5.59
C PHE A 68 3.17 -7.46 -5.18
N THR A 69 3.36 -6.96 -3.94
CA THR A 69 2.57 -5.83 -3.42
C THR A 69 2.74 -4.55 -4.24
N SER A 70 3.92 -4.32 -4.82
CA SER A 70 4.16 -3.13 -5.66
C SER A 70 3.43 -3.18 -7.02
N ARG A 71 3.05 -4.38 -7.48
CA ARG A 71 2.37 -4.59 -8.76
C ARG A 71 0.90 -4.89 -8.64
N ASP A 72 0.47 -5.46 -7.52
CA ASP A 72 -0.93 -5.69 -7.18
C ASP A 72 -1.61 -4.35 -6.92
N ALA A 73 -2.12 -3.75 -7.98
CA ALA A 73 -2.64 -2.39 -7.97
C ALA A 73 -3.97 -2.26 -7.21
N ASN A 74 -4.75 -3.33 -7.18
CA ASN A 74 -6.04 -3.35 -6.49
C ASN A 74 -5.97 -3.97 -5.09
N HIS A 75 -4.80 -4.52 -4.70
CA HIS A 75 -4.52 -5.15 -3.41
C HIS A 75 -5.46 -6.30 -3.07
N ASP A 76 -5.85 -7.10 -4.09
CA ASP A 76 -6.70 -8.27 -3.90
C ASP A 76 -5.92 -9.58 -3.67
N GLY A 77 -4.59 -9.51 -3.66
CA GLY A 77 -3.70 -10.66 -3.48
C GLY A 77 -3.63 -11.57 -4.70
N ARG A 78 -4.03 -11.07 -5.87
CA ARG A 78 -4.10 -11.81 -7.13
C ARG A 78 -3.43 -11.01 -8.24
N MET A 79 -2.31 -11.47 -8.72
CA MET A 79 -1.58 -10.81 -9.79
C MET A 79 -2.15 -11.23 -11.15
N THR A 80 -2.86 -10.34 -11.81
CA THR A 80 -3.35 -10.56 -13.17
C THR A 80 -2.26 -10.33 -14.21
N VAL A 81 -2.49 -10.80 -15.44
CA VAL A 81 -1.59 -10.52 -16.57
C VAL A 81 -1.35 -9.01 -16.75
N VAL A 82 -2.40 -8.21 -16.62
CA VAL A 82 -2.29 -6.75 -16.82
C VAL A 82 -1.41 -6.10 -15.74
N GLU A 83 -1.60 -6.47 -14.48
CA GLU A 83 -0.80 -5.97 -13.36
C GLU A 83 0.67 -6.39 -13.47
N TRP A 84 0.91 -7.66 -13.82
CA TRP A 84 2.27 -8.16 -13.99
C TRP A 84 3.01 -7.50 -15.16
N THR A 85 2.35 -7.47 -16.32
CA THR A 85 3.01 -6.97 -17.54
C THR A 85 3.04 -5.45 -17.61
N GLY A 86 2.08 -4.75 -16.96
CA GLY A 86 1.91 -3.32 -17.14
C GLY A 86 1.68 -2.93 -18.61
N GLY A 87 1.15 -3.85 -19.42
CA GLY A 87 0.95 -3.68 -20.85
C GLY A 87 2.17 -4.05 -21.72
N ASP A 88 3.28 -4.50 -21.13
CA ASP A 88 4.47 -4.96 -21.86
C ASP A 88 4.33 -6.44 -22.23
N PRO A 89 4.15 -6.78 -23.53
CA PRO A 89 4.01 -8.17 -23.97
C PRO A 89 5.28 -9.00 -23.75
N GLY A 90 6.45 -8.37 -23.62
CA GLY A 90 7.70 -9.06 -23.34
C GLY A 90 7.72 -9.77 -21.99
N ARG A 91 6.87 -9.32 -21.04
CA ARG A 91 6.74 -9.92 -19.71
C ARG A 91 5.77 -11.09 -19.62
N MET A 92 5.06 -11.40 -20.70
CA MET A 92 4.08 -12.49 -20.72
C MET A 92 4.73 -13.86 -20.48
N ALA A 93 5.92 -14.11 -21.05
CA ALA A 93 6.63 -15.36 -20.83
C ALA A 93 7.04 -15.55 -19.36
N ASP A 94 7.38 -14.47 -18.70
CA ASP A 94 7.76 -14.44 -17.30
C ASP A 94 6.55 -14.62 -16.36
N PHE A 95 5.41 -14.04 -16.72
CA PHE A 95 4.13 -14.31 -16.06
C PHE A 95 3.77 -15.80 -16.07
N LYS A 96 3.79 -16.41 -17.29
CA LYS A 96 3.44 -17.83 -17.46
C LYS A 96 4.32 -18.80 -16.69
N LYS A 97 5.56 -18.43 -16.38
CA LYS A 97 6.45 -19.26 -15.54
C LYS A 97 6.04 -19.29 -14.07
N ARG A 98 5.37 -18.25 -13.60
CA ARG A 98 4.91 -18.11 -12.22
C ARG A 98 3.50 -18.65 -12.02
N ASP A 99 2.65 -18.55 -13.04
CA ASP A 99 1.30 -19.11 -13.09
C ASP A 99 1.41 -20.63 -13.24
N ALA A 100 1.59 -21.31 -12.10
CA ALA A 100 1.91 -22.74 -12.07
C ALA A 100 0.69 -23.63 -12.40
N ASN A 101 -0.51 -23.16 -12.06
CA ASN A 101 -1.76 -23.87 -12.30
C ASN A 101 -2.40 -23.48 -13.64
N HIS A 102 -1.88 -22.45 -14.33
CA HIS A 102 -2.33 -21.93 -15.62
C HIS A 102 -3.77 -21.39 -15.59
N ASP A 103 -4.21 -20.83 -14.47
CA ASP A 103 -5.53 -20.21 -14.34
C ASP A 103 -5.58 -18.73 -14.79
N GLY A 104 -4.44 -18.19 -15.22
CA GLY A 104 -4.31 -16.80 -15.68
C GLY A 104 -4.11 -15.79 -14.54
N ILE A 105 -3.83 -16.26 -13.33
CA ILE A 105 -3.57 -15.47 -12.16
C ILE A 105 -2.33 -16.03 -11.45
N VAL A 106 -1.43 -15.17 -11.03
CA VAL A 106 -0.34 -15.56 -10.13
C VAL A 106 -0.73 -15.15 -8.71
N THR A 107 -0.87 -16.13 -7.83
CA THR A 107 -1.06 -15.90 -6.41
C THR A 107 0.26 -15.61 -5.72
N GLU A 108 0.25 -14.97 -4.54
CA GLU A 108 1.46 -14.76 -3.74
C GLU A 108 2.18 -16.07 -3.45
N LYS A 109 1.43 -17.14 -3.17
CA LYS A 109 1.98 -18.48 -2.94
C LYS A 109 2.75 -19.03 -4.14
N GLU A 110 2.22 -18.87 -5.35
CA GLU A 110 2.90 -19.30 -6.58
C GLU A 110 4.14 -18.44 -6.85
N ALA A 111 4.05 -17.14 -6.63
CA ALA A 111 5.19 -16.24 -6.77
C ALA A 111 6.32 -16.59 -5.78
N ILE A 112 6.01 -16.87 -4.52
CA ILE A 112 6.95 -17.33 -3.50
C ILE A 112 7.60 -18.65 -3.91
N ALA A 113 6.81 -19.65 -4.29
CA ALA A 113 7.32 -20.94 -4.73
C ALA A 113 8.28 -20.81 -5.92
N TYR A 114 7.92 -19.97 -6.89
CA TYR A 114 8.77 -19.66 -8.02
C TYR A 114 10.08 -18.98 -7.57
N GLY A 115 10.00 -17.98 -6.71
CA GLY A 115 11.16 -17.22 -6.22
C GLY A 115 12.18 -18.10 -5.52
N ARG A 116 11.74 -18.97 -4.63
CA ARG A 116 12.60 -19.94 -3.92
C ARG A 116 13.26 -20.92 -4.89
N ALA A 117 12.48 -21.48 -5.81
CA ALA A 117 12.98 -22.46 -6.79
C ALA A 117 14.03 -21.87 -7.77
N HIS A 118 13.98 -20.56 -8.01
CA HIS A 118 14.86 -19.89 -8.99
C HIS A 118 15.94 -19.01 -8.32
N GLY A 119 16.09 -19.11 -7.00
CA GLY A 119 17.18 -18.44 -6.27
C GLY A 119 17.10 -16.90 -6.32
N VAL A 120 15.90 -16.33 -6.25
CA VAL A 120 15.68 -14.87 -6.31
C VAL A 120 16.48 -14.14 -5.23
N ALA A 121 16.69 -14.75 -4.06
CA ALA A 121 17.47 -14.15 -2.98
C ALA A 121 18.99 -14.17 -3.21
N ASN A 122 19.53 -14.91 -4.19
CA ASN A 122 20.98 -15.08 -4.29
C ASN A 122 21.74 -13.76 -4.38
N GLN A 123 21.22 -12.80 -5.16
CA GLN A 123 21.89 -11.51 -5.34
C GLN A 123 21.84 -10.66 -4.08
N ILE A 124 20.67 -10.57 -3.41
CA ILE A 124 20.58 -9.78 -2.18
C ILE A 124 21.42 -10.38 -1.06
N MET A 125 21.47 -11.71 -0.92
CA MET A 125 22.33 -12.37 0.03
C MET A 125 23.80 -12.03 -0.21
N LEU A 126 24.24 -12.05 -1.46
CA LEU A 126 25.64 -11.72 -1.82
C LEU A 126 26.00 -10.26 -1.51
N GLU A 127 25.07 -9.33 -1.74
CA GLU A 127 25.34 -7.89 -1.63
C GLU A 127 25.04 -7.31 -0.27
N ALA A 128 24.04 -7.83 0.45
CA ALA A 128 23.52 -7.26 1.68
C ALA A 128 24.04 -7.93 2.95
N ASP A 129 24.36 -9.24 2.90
CA ASP A 129 24.94 -9.97 4.03
C ASP A 129 26.39 -9.51 4.25
N LYS A 130 26.56 -8.42 5.01
CA LYS A 130 27.87 -7.80 5.22
C LYS A 130 28.71 -8.50 6.26
N ASN A 131 28.07 -9.15 7.22
CA ASN A 131 28.75 -9.90 8.29
C ASN A 131 29.03 -11.37 7.90
N HIS A 132 28.46 -11.81 6.76
CA HIS A 132 28.60 -13.17 6.21
C HIS A 132 28.12 -14.26 7.17
N ASP A 133 27.04 -13.97 7.93
CA ASP A 133 26.44 -14.96 8.83
C ASP A 133 25.39 -15.86 8.11
N GLY A 134 25.12 -15.60 6.83
CA GLY A 134 24.17 -16.35 6.01
C GLY A 134 22.72 -15.94 6.19
N TYR A 135 22.49 -14.85 6.91
CA TYR A 135 21.17 -14.25 7.18
C TYR A 135 21.18 -12.77 6.81
N LEU A 136 20.00 -12.17 6.65
CA LEU A 136 19.85 -10.73 6.52
C LEU A 136 19.15 -10.16 7.75
N SER A 137 19.83 -9.28 8.48
CA SER A 137 19.22 -8.46 9.51
C SER A 137 18.41 -7.30 8.90
N ARG A 138 17.51 -6.70 9.69
CA ARG A 138 16.79 -5.48 9.27
C ARG A 138 17.74 -4.34 8.88
N SER A 139 18.86 -4.21 9.58
CA SER A 139 19.85 -3.17 9.29
C SER A 139 20.52 -3.39 7.93
N GLU A 140 20.82 -4.61 7.58
CA GLU A 140 21.42 -4.98 6.29
C GLU A 140 20.46 -4.77 5.14
N VAL A 141 19.20 -5.22 5.28
CA VAL A 141 18.16 -4.97 4.29
C VAL A 141 17.95 -3.46 4.09
N LYS A 142 17.85 -2.69 5.16
CA LYS A 142 17.70 -1.23 5.08
C LYS A 142 18.90 -0.57 4.39
N ALA A 143 20.12 -0.97 4.73
CA ALA A 143 21.34 -0.43 4.12
C ALA A 143 21.43 -0.77 2.63
N TYR A 144 21.02 -1.98 2.25
CA TYR A 144 20.96 -2.42 0.85
C TYR A 144 20.07 -1.54 -0.01
N TYR A 145 18.83 -1.25 0.44
CA TYR A 145 17.92 -0.38 -0.30
C TYR A 145 18.40 1.09 -0.30
N ALA A 146 18.85 1.60 0.83
CA ALA A 146 19.37 2.97 0.92
C ALA A 146 20.53 3.23 -0.04
N SER A 147 21.37 2.24 -0.30
CA SER A 147 22.48 2.34 -1.25
C SER A 147 22.04 2.42 -2.71
N ARG A 148 20.79 2.02 -3.03
CA ARG A 148 20.24 1.95 -4.40
C ARG A 148 19.33 3.11 -4.74
N GLU A 149 18.76 3.77 -3.73
CA GLU A 149 17.90 4.94 -3.94
C GLU A 149 18.67 6.19 -4.36
N GLY A 150 20.00 6.21 -4.19
CA GLY A 150 20.87 7.36 -4.46
C GLY A 150 20.63 8.50 -3.46
N PRO A 151 21.50 9.54 -3.44
CA PRO A 151 21.26 10.72 -2.64
C PRO A 151 19.98 11.42 -3.13
N PRO A 152 19.14 11.98 -2.24
CA PRO A 152 17.98 12.77 -2.63
C PRO A 152 18.42 13.92 -3.55
N ARG A 153 17.76 14.03 -4.71
CA ARG A 153 18.00 15.13 -5.68
C ARG A 153 17.34 16.40 -5.23
#